data_4f57200a4844d7ae032f2e2d29f67106
#
_entry.id   4f57200a4844d7ae032f2e2d29f67106
#
_cell.length_a   1.000
_cell.length_b   1.000
_cell.length_c   1.000
_cell.angle_alpha   90.00
_cell.angle_beta   90.00
_cell.angle_gamma   90.00
#
_symmetry.space_group_name_H-M   'P 1'
#
loop_
_entity.id
_entity.type
_entity.pdbx_description
1 polymer ?
#
loop_
_entity_poly.entity_id
_entity_poly.type
_entity_poly.pdbx_seq_one_letter_code
_entity_poly.pdbx_strand_id
1 'polypeptide(L)'
;MPTTKHELLDWLMDVPEDAEIGTDGDGLALLAILGTNVHFLEVGHIPNADELYAEAIAQAMMERLRRIHAAGGETETGVIIVTFQGYISGIPSLFSTDFNMAFIFRNTEQAEAFITEFADELRNPQILDCP
;
A
#
# COMPACT_ATOMS: atom_id res chain seq x y z
N MET A 1 -12.07 18.14 -13.85
CA MET A 1 -10.95 18.55 -12.97
C MET A 1 -11.00 17.77 -11.66
N PRO A 2 -9.88 17.29 -11.16
CA PRO A 2 -9.88 16.63 -9.84
C PRO A 2 -10.19 17.63 -8.73
N THR A 3 -10.81 17.14 -7.68
CA THR A 3 -11.13 17.93 -6.49
C THR A 3 -9.87 18.28 -5.72
N THR A 4 -9.78 19.51 -5.21
CA THR A 4 -8.67 19.94 -4.38
C THR A 4 -8.92 19.60 -2.91
N LYS A 5 -7.85 19.64 -2.11
CA LYS A 5 -7.97 19.46 -0.66
C LYS A 5 -8.93 20.49 -0.04
N HIS A 6 -8.87 21.73 -0.50
CA HIS A 6 -9.72 22.80 0.01
C HIS A 6 -11.20 22.52 -0.26
N GLU A 7 -11.53 22.09 -1.47
CA GLU A 7 -12.91 21.71 -1.84
C GLU A 7 -13.40 20.53 -1.00
N LEU A 8 -12.53 19.55 -0.76
CA LEU A 8 -12.86 18.40 0.07
C LEU A 8 -13.14 18.81 1.52
N LEU A 9 -12.32 19.70 2.07
CA LEU A 9 -12.52 20.20 3.43
C LEU A 9 -13.84 20.97 3.56
N ASP A 10 -14.15 21.82 2.60
CA ASP A 10 -15.41 22.58 2.59
C ASP A 10 -16.62 21.63 2.54
N TRP A 11 -16.54 20.59 1.71
CA TRP A 11 -17.59 19.59 1.61
C TRP A 11 -17.78 18.83 2.92
N LEU A 12 -16.67 18.43 3.56
CA LEU A 12 -16.71 17.71 4.82
C LEU A 12 -17.33 18.54 5.94
N MET A 13 -17.17 19.85 5.93
CA MET A 13 -17.78 20.73 6.92
C MET A 13 -19.30 20.78 6.82
N ASP A 14 -19.84 20.59 5.62
CA ASP A 14 -21.30 20.58 5.37
C ASP A 14 -21.92 19.20 5.62
N VAL A 15 -21.11 18.15 5.69
CA VAL A 15 -21.57 16.77 5.89
C VAL A 15 -21.85 16.54 7.38
N PRO A 16 -23.01 15.92 7.73
CA PRO A 16 -23.29 15.57 9.13
C PRO A 16 -22.18 14.68 9.74
N GLU A 17 -21.88 14.91 11.02
CA GLU A 17 -20.81 14.21 11.72
C GLU A 17 -21.00 12.68 11.73
N ASP A 18 -22.24 12.22 11.82
CA ASP A 18 -22.56 10.79 11.92
C ASP A 18 -22.81 10.14 10.55
N ALA A 19 -22.62 10.86 9.45
CA ALA A 19 -22.84 10.30 8.12
C ALA A 19 -21.80 9.26 7.76
N GLU A 20 -22.23 8.19 7.09
CA GLU A 20 -21.31 7.20 6.52
C GLU A 20 -20.73 7.75 5.22
N ILE A 21 -19.42 7.61 5.03
CA ILE A 21 -18.71 8.11 3.85
C ILE A 21 -18.16 6.94 3.05
N GLY A 22 -18.42 6.94 1.75
CA GLY A 22 -17.92 5.93 0.83
C GLY A 22 -17.83 6.50 -0.57
N THR A 23 -17.67 5.64 -1.55
CA THR A 23 -17.65 6.02 -2.97
C THR A 23 -18.86 5.47 -3.68
N ASP A 24 -19.20 6.08 -4.84
CA ASP A 24 -20.17 5.49 -5.75
C ASP A 24 -19.60 4.26 -6.44
N GLY A 25 -20.43 3.57 -7.24
CA GLY A 25 -20.00 2.33 -7.92
C GLY A 25 -18.84 2.52 -8.88
N ASP A 26 -18.67 3.71 -9.43
CA ASP A 26 -17.59 4.02 -10.37
C ASP A 26 -16.34 4.58 -9.68
N GLY A 27 -16.43 4.92 -8.39
CA GLY A 27 -15.32 5.50 -7.64
C GLY A 27 -14.98 6.93 -8.02
N LEU A 28 -15.89 7.64 -8.69
CA LEU A 28 -15.68 9.01 -9.16
C LEU A 28 -16.27 10.08 -8.23
N ALA A 29 -17.09 9.68 -7.27
CA ALA A 29 -17.70 10.60 -6.33
C ALA A 29 -17.63 10.03 -4.91
N LEU A 30 -17.43 10.93 -3.95
CA LEU A 30 -17.60 10.61 -2.53
C LEU A 30 -19.07 10.80 -2.18
N LEU A 31 -19.59 9.87 -1.39
CA LEU A 31 -20.96 9.92 -0.88
C LEU A 31 -20.92 9.97 0.62
N ALA A 32 -21.79 10.80 1.21
CA ALA A 32 -22.02 10.82 2.65
C ALA A 32 -23.51 10.62 2.86
N ILE A 33 -23.87 9.57 3.60
CA ILE A 33 -25.26 9.16 3.76
C ILE A 33 -25.60 9.13 5.25
N LEU A 34 -26.72 9.82 5.57
CA LEU A 34 -27.32 9.77 6.90
C LEU A 34 -28.84 9.65 6.72
N GLY A 35 -29.39 8.46 7.01
CA GLY A 35 -30.81 8.19 6.78
C GLY A 35 -31.15 8.29 5.29
N THR A 36 -32.04 9.24 4.97
CA THR A 36 -32.44 9.50 3.56
C THR A 36 -31.70 10.67 2.94
N ASN A 37 -30.83 11.33 3.70
CA ASN A 37 -30.03 12.46 3.21
C ASN A 37 -28.74 11.95 2.56
N VAL A 38 -28.49 12.41 1.34
CA VAL A 38 -27.30 12.05 0.58
C VAL A 38 -26.58 13.33 0.17
N HIS A 39 -25.32 13.42 0.54
CA HIS A 39 -24.42 14.46 0.04
C HIS A 39 -23.41 13.80 -0.89
N PHE A 40 -23.02 14.49 -1.94
CA PHE A 40 -22.01 13.94 -2.85
C PHE A 40 -21.01 15.01 -3.28
N LEU A 41 -19.81 14.55 -3.63
CA LEU A 41 -18.75 15.38 -4.17
C LEU A 41 -18.05 14.60 -5.30
N GLU A 42 -18.13 15.11 -6.51
CA GLU A 42 -17.40 14.54 -7.63
C GLU A 42 -15.92 14.84 -7.46
N VAL A 43 -15.11 13.79 -7.36
CA VAL A 43 -13.67 13.97 -7.10
C VAL A 43 -12.83 13.99 -8.36
N GLY A 44 -13.39 13.59 -9.48
CA GLY A 44 -12.70 13.62 -10.75
C GLY A 44 -11.60 12.55 -10.84
N HIS A 45 -10.89 12.60 -11.94
CA HIS A 45 -9.92 11.60 -12.33
C HIS A 45 -8.57 12.28 -12.58
N ILE A 46 -7.49 11.68 -12.03
CA ILE A 46 -6.13 12.13 -12.26
C ILE A 46 -5.53 11.26 -13.37
N PRO A 47 -5.09 11.84 -14.51
CA PRO A 47 -4.40 11.07 -15.53
C PRO A 47 -3.17 10.38 -14.94
N ASN A 48 -2.92 9.13 -15.34
CA ASN A 48 -1.81 8.31 -14.84
C ASN A 48 -1.87 8.00 -13.34
N ALA A 49 -3.05 8.09 -12.73
CA ALA A 49 -3.21 7.84 -11.29
C ALA A 49 -2.72 6.44 -10.89
N ASP A 50 -3.01 5.42 -11.71
CA ASP A 50 -2.60 4.05 -11.43
C ASP A 50 -1.07 3.90 -11.42
N GLU A 51 -0.39 4.55 -12.36
CA GLU A 51 1.06 4.54 -12.42
C GLU A 51 1.69 5.25 -11.21
N LEU A 52 1.14 6.41 -10.85
CA LEU A 52 1.61 7.17 -9.69
C LEU A 52 1.37 6.40 -8.40
N TYR A 53 0.23 5.73 -8.29
CA TYR A 53 -0.09 4.90 -7.13
C TYR A 53 0.88 3.72 -7.01
N ALA A 54 1.13 3.02 -8.12
CA ALA A 54 2.05 1.88 -8.13
C ALA A 54 3.46 2.30 -7.71
N GLU A 55 3.94 3.45 -8.20
CA GLU A 55 5.24 3.99 -7.83
C GLU A 55 5.29 4.36 -6.34
N ALA A 56 4.23 5.01 -5.84
CA ALA A 56 4.16 5.39 -4.43
C ALA A 56 4.17 4.17 -3.51
N ILE A 57 3.45 3.11 -3.88
CA ILE A 57 3.42 1.87 -3.10
C ILE A 57 4.80 1.18 -3.13
N ALA A 58 5.46 1.12 -4.29
CA ALA A 58 6.79 0.53 -4.38
C ALA A 58 7.78 1.28 -3.47
N GLN A 59 7.72 2.61 -3.45
CA GLN A 59 8.56 3.41 -2.56
C GLN A 59 8.23 3.16 -1.09
N ALA A 60 6.96 3.01 -0.74
CA ALA A 60 6.54 2.70 0.63
C ALA A 60 7.09 1.34 1.09
N MET A 61 7.06 0.34 0.22
CA MET A 61 7.61 -0.98 0.52
C MET A 61 9.12 -0.91 0.73
N MET A 62 9.85 -0.20 -0.13
CA MET A 62 11.30 -0.03 0.01
C MET A 62 11.65 0.73 1.28
N GLU A 63 10.88 1.74 1.63
CA GLU A 63 11.06 2.51 2.88
C GLU A 63 10.85 1.61 4.10
N ARG A 64 9.85 0.73 4.06
CA ARG A 64 9.61 -0.23 5.14
C ARG A 64 10.79 -1.17 5.31
N LEU A 65 11.37 -1.68 4.21
CA LEU A 65 12.55 -2.54 4.27
C LEU A 65 13.75 -1.81 4.87
N ARG A 66 13.95 -0.53 4.52
CA ARG A 66 15.02 0.28 5.10
C ARG A 66 14.83 0.44 6.62
N ARG A 67 13.60 0.65 7.07
CA ARG A 67 13.30 0.77 8.51
C ARG A 67 13.57 -0.53 9.24
N ILE A 68 13.20 -1.67 8.66
CA ILE A 68 13.47 -2.98 9.23
C ILE A 68 14.98 -3.19 9.36
N HIS A 69 15.74 -2.88 8.32
CA HIS A 69 17.20 -2.99 8.32
C HIS A 69 17.81 -2.08 9.39
N ALA A 70 17.38 -0.81 9.45
CA ALA A 70 17.90 0.16 10.42
C ALA A 70 17.61 -0.24 11.87
N ALA A 71 16.52 -0.97 12.10
CA ALA A 71 16.16 -1.49 13.43
C ALA A 71 16.88 -2.82 13.75
N GLY A 72 17.80 -3.29 12.87
CA GLY A 72 18.51 -4.55 13.06
C GLY A 72 17.67 -5.77 12.69
N GLY A 73 16.62 -5.58 11.90
CA GLY A 73 15.71 -6.66 11.51
C GLY A 73 16.22 -7.57 10.40
N GLU A 74 17.21 -7.12 9.63
CA GLU A 74 17.85 -7.96 8.61
C GLU A 74 19.03 -8.71 9.25
N THR A 75 19.11 -10.00 9.01
CA THR A 75 20.14 -10.87 9.57
C THR A 75 20.75 -11.75 8.49
N GLU A 76 21.86 -12.42 8.78
CA GLU A 76 22.48 -13.36 7.85
C GLU A 76 21.66 -14.64 7.69
N THR A 77 20.84 -14.95 8.69
CA THR A 77 19.97 -16.12 8.69
C THR A 77 18.56 -15.69 9.06
N GLY A 78 17.57 -16.32 8.47
CA GLY A 78 16.18 -15.97 8.72
C GLY A 78 15.30 -16.49 7.62
N VAL A 79 14.35 -15.67 7.18
CA VAL A 79 13.42 -16.04 6.12
C VAL A 79 13.39 -14.97 5.03
N ILE A 80 13.06 -15.40 3.82
CA ILE A 80 12.91 -14.51 2.66
C ILE A 80 11.49 -14.64 2.14
N ILE A 81 11.07 -13.64 1.37
CA ILE A 81 9.76 -13.64 0.70
C ILE A 81 10.00 -13.78 -0.80
N VAL A 82 9.37 -14.77 -1.41
CA VAL A 82 9.32 -14.93 -2.87
C VAL A 82 7.90 -14.70 -3.35
N THR A 83 7.76 -14.00 -4.46
CA THR A 83 6.47 -13.71 -5.09
C THR A 83 6.55 -14.06 -6.57
N PHE A 84 5.43 -13.97 -7.29
CA PHE A 84 5.46 -14.11 -8.74
C PHE A 84 6.25 -12.98 -9.42
N GLN A 85 6.44 -11.84 -8.75
CA GLN A 85 7.25 -10.73 -9.26
C GLN A 85 8.76 -10.96 -9.03
N GLY A 86 9.13 -11.87 -8.15
CA GLY A 86 10.51 -12.17 -7.77
C GLY A 86 10.70 -12.18 -6.26
N TYR A 87 11.96 -12.25 -5.81
CA TYR A 87 12.29 -12.14 -4.40
C TYR A 87 12.17 -10.69 -3.93
N ILE A 88 11.62 -10.47 -2.74
CA ILE A 88 11.66 -9.14 -2.12
C ILE A 88 13.12 -8.84 -1.80
N SER A 89 13.64 -7.75 -2.33
CA SER A 89 15.06 -7.38 -2.23
C SER A 89 15.27 -6.00 -1.60
N GLY A 90 14.72 -4.97 -2.23
CA GLY A 90 14.93 -3.59 -1.80
C GLY A 90 16.22 -2.94 -2.31
N ILE A 91 17.16 -3.70 -2.87
CA ILE A 91 18.45 -3.20 -3.38
C ILE A 91 18.84 -3.99 -4.63
N PRO A 92 19.07 -3.36 -5.80
CA PRO A 92 18.80 -1.94 -6.12
C PRO A 92 17.34 -1.64 -6.38
N SER A 93 16.51 -2.68 -6.50
CA SER A 93 15.08 -2.58 -6.75
C SER A 93 14.32 -3.42 -5.74
N LEU A 94 12.99 -3.21 -5.69
CA LEU A 94 12.12 -3.91 -4.74
C LEU A 94 12.11 -5.43 -4.99
N PHE A 95 12.09 -5.85 -6.25
CA PHE A 95 12.08 -7.28 -6.61
C PHE A 95 13.35 -7.65 -7.35
N SER A 96 13.87 -8.85 -7.09
CA SER A 96 15.04 -9.39 -7.78
C SER A 96 14.77 -10.83 -8.19
N THR A 97 15.35 -11.24 -9.31
CA THR A 97 15.34 -12.63 -9.74
C THR A 97 16.50 -13.42 -9.12
N ASP A 98 17.41 -12.72 -8.45
CA ASP A 98 18.59 -13.32 -7.83
C ASP A 98 18.34 -13.61 -6.35
N PHE A 99 18.36 -14.89 -5.97
CA PHE A 99 18.19 -15.31 -4.59
C PHE A 99 19.20 -14.62 -3.64
N ASN A 100 20.41 -14.39 -4.10
CA ASN A 100 21.47 -13.76 -3.28
C ASN A 100 21.16 -12.30 -2.94
N MET A 101 20.22 -11.68 -3.67
CA MET A 101 19.79 -10.30 -3.42
C MET A 101 18.54 -10.21 -2.55
N ALA A 102 17.97 -11.36 -2.13
CA ALA A 102 16.76 -11.37 -1.32
C ALA A 102 17.01 -10.72 0.05
N PHE A 103 16.07 -9.89 0.48
CA PHE A 103 16.08 -9.32 1.83
C PHE A 103 15.79 -10.42 2.84
N ILE A 104 16.60 -10.54 3.87
CA ILE A 104 16.46 -11.57 4.90
C ILE A 104 15.75 -10.98 6.12
N PHE A 105 14.51 -11.43 6.34
CA PHE A 105 13.75 -11.06 7.52
C PHE A 105 14.21 -11.89 8.72
N ARG A 106 14.16 -11.30 9.91
CA ARG A 106 14.64 -11.95 11.14
C ARG A 106 13.90 -13.25 11.44
N ASN A 107 12.59 -13.27 11.22
CA ASN A 107 11.75 -14.43 11.50
C ASN A 107 10.49 -14.38 10.63
N THR A 108 9.70 -15.45 10.72
CA THR A 108 8.45 -15.58 9.96
C THR A 108 7.45 -14.49 10.34
N GLU A 109 7.37 -14.12 11.61
CA GLU A 109 6.43 -13.08 12.07
C GLU A 109 6.69 -11.74 11.42
N GLN A 110 7.96 -11.36 11.30
CA GLN A 110 8.35 -10.11 10.64
C GLN A 110 8.01 -10.15 9.14
N ALA A 111 8.28 -11.27 8.48
CA ALA A 111 7.94 -11.44 7.07
C ALA A 111 6.43 -11.43 6.85
N GLU A 112 5.66 -12.09 7.71
CA GLU A 112 4.20 -12.09 7.64
C GLU A 112 3.61 -10.70 7.84
N ALA A 113 4.19 -9.91 8.75
CA ALA A 113 3.77 -8.53 8.97
C ALA A 113 3.96 -7.68 7.70
N PHE A 114 5.08 -7.86 7.01
CA PHE A 114 5.33 -7.19 5.74
C PHE A 114 4.33 -7.62 4.66
N ILE A 115 4.07 -8.91 4.55
CA ILE A 115 3.09 -9.44 3.59
C ILE A 115 1.69 -8.88 3.89
N THR A 116 1.30 -8.84 5.16
CA THR A 116 -0.02 -8.34 5.56
C THR A 116 -0.17 -6.86 5.22
N GLU A 117 0.86 -6.05 5.47
CA GLU A 117 0.83 -4.62 5.18
C GLU A 117 0.69 -4.34 3.68
N PHE A 118 1.30 -5.16 2.84
CA PHE A 118 1.32 -4.96 1.39
C PHE A 118 0.64 -6.09 0.61
N ALA A 119 -0.34 -6.76 1.23
CA ALA A 119 -0.99 -7.94 0.66
C ALA A 119 -1.56 -7.70 -0.74
N ASP A 120 -2.16 -6.53 -0.98
CA ASP A 120 -2.77 -6.21 -2.27
C ASP A 120 -1.73 -6.00 -3.39
N GLU A 121 -0.47 -5.76 -3.01
CA GLU A 121 0.60 -5.44 -3.96
C GLU A 121 1.50 -6.65 -4.26
N LEU A 122 1.42 -7.70 -3.45
CA LEU A 122 2.27 -8.88 -3.60
C LEU A 122 1.47 -10.01 -4.24
N ARG A 123 2.05 -10.59 -5.30
CA ARG A 123 1.39 -11.69 -6.04
C ARG A 123 1.91 -13.03 -5.52
N ASN A 124 1.01 -13.77 -4.87
CA ASN A 124 1.27 -15.10 -4.32
C ASN A 124 2.55 -15.12 -3.47
N PRO A 125 2.65 -14.27 -2.43
CA PRO A 125 3.84 -14.24 -1.60
C PRO A 125 3.98 -15.51 -0.79
N GLN A 126 5.22 -16.01 -0.71
CA GLN A 126 5.54 -17.20 0.09
C GLN A 126 6.80 -16.91 0.90
N ILE A 127 6.84 -17.48 2.10
CA ILE A 127 7.96 -17.33 3.01
C ILE A 127 8.80 -18.60 2.93
N LEU A 128 10.10 -18.43 2.68
CA LEU A 128 11.06 -19.54 2.60
C LEU A 128 12.15 -19.35 3.65
N ASP A 129 12.58 -20.44 4.25
CA ASP A 129 13.74 -20.41 5.13
C ASP A 129 15.00 -20.10 4.31
N CYS A 130 15.83 -19.20 4.85
CA CYS A 130 17.13 -18.92 4.26
C CYS A 130 18.13 -19.91 4.83
N PRO A 131 18.76 -20.75 3.99
CA PRO A 131 19.73 -21.72 4.47
C PRO A 131 21.01 -21.09 5.02
#